data_4bb37bedab752d3876bcbbb6949f828f
#
_entry.id   4bb37bedab752d3876bcbbb6949f828f
#
_cell.length_a   1.000
_cell.length_b   1.000
_cell.length_c   1.000
_cell.angle_alpha   90.00
_cell.angle_beta   90.00
_cell.angle_gamma   90.00
#
_symmetry.space_group_name_H-M   'P 1'
#
loop_
_entity.id
_entity.type
_entity.pdbx_description
1 polymer ?
#
loop_
_entity_poly.entity_id
_entity_poly.type
_entity_poly.pdbx_seq_one_letter_code
_entity_poly.pdbx_strand_id
1 'polypeptide(L)'
;NDSPVPAMVWVTPSGAAAWSGGVYILMASHIAAMASGTTVGSAQPVSSAGEVLNESKYINALSGLMRDNARLHNRNETIAQEFVTQNLNLGPEEALRLHVVEFVADNLLNLLTQLEPYNLVLAKSEIGTSVWKLVLRDSLGGLEYTRSYDFSGISGAAQYTYEPGINIWLLEFLSNPLIASVLLIVGLYAVIIGFKTPGYGAEIAGALMLFLALVGFGIIGVNVAAALLFLLGIILTLIEIKTHIGVFALAGIAMIILGSFLAFPLPGWELLSTRAIESARTTLMSVALVMSAIFGLVVYKAAQARRMKVRA
;
A
#
# COMPACT_ATOMS: atom_id res chain seq x y z
N ASN A 1 -1.76 -9.12 16.84
CA ASN A 1 -2.12 -10.09 17.90
C ASN A 1 -0.91 -10.63 18.65
N ASP A 2 0.28 -10.67 18.03
CA ASP A 2 1.50 -11.23 18.66
C ASP A 2 2.41 -10.15 19.27
N SER A 3 1.90 -8.94 19.45
CA SER A 3 2.67 -7.86 20.08
C SER A 3 3.03 -8.24 21.52
N PRO A 4 4.30 -8.08 21.93
CA PRO A 4 4.72 -8.34 23.30
C PRO A 4 4.20 -7.30 24.31
N VAL A 5 3.64 -6.19 23.82
CA VAL A 5 3.06 -5.10 24.60
C VAL A 5 1.67 -4.78 24.09
N PRO A 6 0.75 -4.25 24.92
CA PRO A 6 -0.55 -3.80 24.46
C PRO A 6 -0.44 -2.76 23.35
N ALA A 7 -1.20 -2.96 22.28
CA ALA A 7 -1.33 -2.00 21.20
C ALA A 7 -2.72 -1.37 21.26
N MET A 8 -2.79 -0.05 21.29
CA MET A 8 -4.03 0.72 21.25
C MET A 8 -4.13 1.48 19.93
N VAL A 9 -5.32 1.45 19.33
CA VAL A 9 -5.66 2.27 18.17
C VAL A 9 -6.71 3.29 18.58
N TRP A 10 -6.42 4.55 18.34
CA TRP A 10 -7.31 5.65 18.65
C TRP A 10 -7.58 6.49 17.41
N VAL A 11 -8.84 6.54 16.97
CA VAL A 11 -9.27 7.34 15.82
C VAL A 11 -9.39 8.79 16.26
N THR A 12 -8.49 9.63 15.82
CA THR A 12 -8.36 11.05 16.21
C THR A 12 -7.63 11.83 15.11
N PRO A 13 -7.73 13.16 15.01
CA PRO A 13 -8.64 14.07 15.70
C PRO A 13 -10.09 14.00 15.21
N SER A 14 -10.97 14.88 15.74
CA SER A 14 -12.34 15.04 15.21
C SER A 14 -12.34 15.25 13.70
N GLY A 15 -13.24 14.56 12.99
CA GLY A 15 -13.25 14.48 11.53
C GLY A 15 -12.42 13.34 10.93
N ALA A 16 -11.58 12.67 11.72
CA ALA A 16 -10.85 11.49 11.26
C ALA A 16 -11.78 10.28 11.06
N ALA A 17 -11.35 9.37 10.20
CA ALA A 17 -12.09 8.16 9.89
C ALA A 17 -11.18 6.93 9.85
N ALA A 18 -11.63 5.84 10.49
CA ALA A 18 -11.04 4.52 10.34
C ALA A 18 -11.86 3.70 9.34
N TRP A 19 -11.71 4.00 8.05
CA TRP A 19 -12.40 3.32 6.97
C TRP A 19 -11.48 2.31 6.28
N SER A 20 -12.08 1.35 5.57
CA SER A 20 -11.35 0.35 4.78
C SER A 20 -10.26 -0.34 5.61
N GLY A 21 -8.98 -0.25 5.24
CA GLY A 21 -7.86 -0.80 6.00
C GLY A 21 -7.79 -0.30 7.45
N GLY A 22 -8.22 0.94 7.72
CA GLY A 22 -8.21 1.54 9.06
C GLY A 22 -9.08 0.77 10.07
N VAL A 23 -10.27 0.30 9.66
CA VAL A 23 -11.14 -0.47 10.56
C VAL A 23 -10.56 -1.86 10.86
N TYR A 24 -9.84 -2.49 9.91
CA TYR A 24 -9.15 -3.76 10.19
C TYR A 24 -8.04 -3.58 11.23
N ILE A 25 -7.28 -2.49 11.16
CA ILE A 25 -6.23 -2.17 12.13
C ILE A 25 -6.86 -1.91 13.51
N LEU A 26 -7.97 -1.14 13.56
CA LEU A 26 -8.70 -0.87 14.79
C LEU A 26 -9.23 -2.18 15.40
N MET A 27 -9.86 -3.03 14.62
CA MET A 27 -10.44 -4.29 15.10
C MET A 27 -9.36 -5.31 15.53
N ALA A 28 -8.15 -5.22 14.97
CA ALA A 28 -7.02 -6.08 15.34
C ALA A 28 -6.21 -5.55 16.54
N SER A 29 -6.49 -4.35 17.03
CA SER A 29 -5.82 -3.77 18.20
C SER A 29 -6.29 -4.37 19.50
N HIS A 30 -5.45 -4.35 20.55
CA HIS A 30 -5.82 -4.81 21.88
C HIS A 30 -6.85 -3.90 22.53
N ILE A 31 -6.77 -2.60 22.26
CA ILE A 31 -7.66 -1.56 22.77
C ILE A 31 -8.01 -0.64 21.62
N ALA A 32 -9.28 -0.35 21.43
CA ALA A 32 -9.78 0.57 20.41
C ALA A 32 -10.47 1.76 21.07
N ALA A 33 -10.21 2.95 20.56
CA ALA A 33 -10.82 4.19 21.02
C ALA A 33 -11.16 5.11 19.84
N MET A 34 -12.12 6.00 20.07
CA MET A 34 -12.52 7.02 19.12
C MET A 34 -12.64 8.37 19.79
N ALA A 35 -12.29 9.45 19.07
CA ALA A 35 -12.62 10.81 19.50
C ALA A 35 -14.02 11.21 19.00
N SER A 36 -14.63 12.21 19.63
CA SER A 36 -15.91 12.78 19.18
C SER A 36 -15.80 13.28 17.74
N GLY A 37 -16.86 13.07 16.96
CA GLY A 37 -16.89 13.48 15.55
C GLY A 37 -16.02 12.65 14.60
N THR A 38 -15.59 11.47 15.00
CA THR A 38 -14.88 10.50 14.13
C THR A 38 -15.83 9.42 13.64
N THR A 39 -15.41 8.62 12.67
CA THR A 39 -16.20 7.51 12.13
C THR A 39 -15.37 6.26 11.95
N VAL A 40 -16.02 5.08 12.05
CA VAL A 40 -15.41 3.77 11.80
C VAL A 40 -16.32 2.93 10.93
N GLY A 41 -15.73 2.15 9.99
CA GLY A 41 -16.50 1.24 9.13
C GLY A 41 -16.04 1.22 7.69
N SER A 42 -17.02 1.16 6.74
CA SER A 42 -16.78 1.17 5.28
C SER A 42 -15.65 0.24 4.83
N ALA A 43 -15.77 -1.05 5.17
CA ALA A 43 -14.74 -2.06 4.88
C ALA A 43 -15.12 -3.00 3.73
N GLN A 44 -16.18 -2.69 2.99
CA GLN A 44 -16.56 -3.45 1.82
C GLN A 44 -15.43 -3.42 0.78
N PRO A 45 -15.04 -4.58 0.22
CA PRO A 45 -13.98 -4.61 -0.77
C PRO A 45 -14.39 -3.83 -2.01
N VAL A 46 -13.51 -2.93 -2.41
CA VAL A 46 -13.68 -2.15 -3.64
C VAL A 46 -12.51 -2.38 -4.57
N SER A 47 -12.77 -2.27 -5.84
CA SER A 47 -11.75 -2.25 -6.88
C SER A 47 -10.92 -0.96 -6.77
N SER A 48 -9.74 -0.87 -7.41
CA SER A 48 -8.97 0.39 -7.46
C SER A 48 -9.70 1.49 -8.26
N ALA A 49 -10.75 1.14 -9.01
CA ALA A 49 -11.66 2.10 -9.63
C ALA A 49 -12.79 2.55 -8.69
N GLY A 50 -12.79 2.08 -7.41
CA GLY A 50 -13.84 2.40 -6.45
C GLY A 50 -15.13 1.58 -6.64
N GLU A 51 -15.17 0.59 -7.53
CA GLU A 51 -16.33 -0.26 -7.71
C GLU A 51 -16.37 -1.37 -6.65
N VAL A 52 -17.54 -1.64 -6.12
CA VAL A 52 -17.74 -2.70 -5.13
C VAL A 52 -17.45 -4.07 -5.75
N LEU A 53 -16.55 -4.82 -5.11
CA LEU A 53 -16.29 -6.21 -5.48
C LEU A 53 -17.32 -7.11 -4.79
N ASN A 54 -18.33 -7.53 -5.56
CA ASN A 54 -19.42 -8.39 -5.07
C ASN A 54 -19.11 -9.90 -5.13
N GLU A 55 -17.89 -10.29 -5.44
CA GLU A 55 -17.49 -11.69 -5.45
C GLU A 55 -17.53 -12.26 -4.03
N SER A 56 -18.38 -13.27 -3.81
CA SER A 56 -18.58 -13.91 -2.50
C SER A 56 -17.28 -14.39 -1.86
N LYS A 57 -16.29 -14.77 -2.66
CA LYS A 57 -14.97 -15.22 -2.19
C LYS A 57 -14.24 -14.12 -1.39
N TYR A 58 -14.21 -12.89 -1.90
CA TYR A 58 -13.53 -11.78 -1.22
C TYR A 58 -14.33 -11.30 0.00
N ILE A 59 -15.65 -11.17 -0.14
CA ILE A 59 -16.53 -10.76 0.96
C ILE A 59 -16.42 -11.77 2.11
N ASN A 60 -16.51 -13.07 1.83
CA ASN A 60 -16.42 -14.11 2.86
C ASN A 60 -15.05 -14.15 3.55
N ALA A 61 -13.96 -14.00 2.79
CA ALA A 61 -12.59 -13.99 3.35
C ALA A 61 -12.38 -12.80 4.28
N LEU A 62 -12.74 -11.59 3.82
CA LEU A 62 -12.56 -10.36 4.59
C LEU A 62 -13.51 -10.27 5.78
N SER A 63 -14.77 -10.69 5.60
CA SER A 63 -15.76 -10.79 6.68
C SER A 63 -15.33 -11.80 7.75
N GLY A 64 -14.76 -12.95 7.35
CA GLY A 64 -14.17 -13.91 8.27
C GLY A 64 -13.02 -13.33 9.08
N LEU A 65 -12.08 -12.66 8.43
CA LEU A 65 -10.95 -11.99 9.09
C LEU A 65 -11.43 -10.92 10.10
N MET A 66 -12.41 -10.11 9.69
CA MET A 66 -12.97 -9.07 10.55
C MET A 66 -13.65 -9.66 11.80
N ARG A 67 -14.46 -10.71 11.61
CA ARG A 67 -15.10 -11.43 12.70
C ARG A 67 -14.08 -12.04 13.66
N ASP A 68 -13.04 -12.69 13.14
CA ASP A 68 -12.03 -13.35 13.97
C ASP A 68 -11.22 -12.33 14.78
N ASN A 69 -10.91 -11.16 14.21
CA ASN A 69 -10.31 -10.05 14.97
C ASN A 69 -11.25 -9.54 16.08
N ALA A 70 -12.53 -9.36 15.80
CA ALA A 70 -13.51 -8.97 16.82
C ALA A 70 -13.58 -9.98 17.97
N ARG A 71 -13.64 -11.26 17.65
CA ARG A 71 -13.67 -12.36 18.63
C ARG A 71 -12.43 -12.37 19.51
N LEU A 72 -11.23 -12.23 18.91
CA LEU A 72 -9.96 -12.22 19.66
C LEU A 72 -9.86 -11.08 20.67
N HIS A 73 -10.55 -9.98 20.44
CA HIS A 73 -10.54 -8.78 21.28
C HIS A 73 -11.86 -8.56 22.03
N ASN A 74 -12.72 -9.59 22.12
CA ASN A 74 -14.00 -9.55 22.83
C ASN A 74 -14.95 -8.43 22.35
N ARG A 75 -14.93 -8.15 21.04
CA ARG A 75 -15.79 -7.17 20.37
C ARG A 75 -16.94 -7.82 19.64
N ASN A 76 -17.88 -7.02 19.17
CA ASN A 76 -19.08 -7.49 18.49
C ASN A 76 -18.75 -8.07 17.10
N GLU A 77 -18.83 -9.39 16.99
CA GLU A 77 -18.53 -10.14 15.76
C GLU A 77 -19.51 -9.82 14.62
N THR A 78 -20.79 -9.58 14.96
CA THR A 78 -21.83 -9.28 13.96
C THR A 78 -21.61 -7.92 13.31
N ILE A 79 -21.40 -6.89 14.12
CA ILE A 79 -21.10 -5.55 13.63
C ILE A 79 -19.81 -5.54 12.82
N ALA A 80 -18.79 -6.28 13.28
CA ALA A 80 -17.55 -6.44 12.56
C ALA A 80 -17.76 -7.01 11.15
N GLN A 81 -18.63 -8.00 10.99
CA GLN A 81 -18.99 -8.53 9.67
C GLN A 81 -19.78 -7.52 8.82
N GLU A 82 -20.67 -6.72 9.43
CA GLU A 82 -21.48 -5.73 8.74
C GLU A 82 -20.67 -4.59 8.16
N PHE A 83 -19.51 -4.26 8.74
CA PHE A 83 -18.55 -3.32 8.10
C PHE A 83 -18.15 -3.78 6.70
N VAL A 84 -18.01 -5.08 6.50
CA VAL A 84 -17.62 -5.67 5.21
C VAL A 84 -18.84 -5.95 4.32
N THR A 85 -19.91 -6.53 4.89
CA THR A 85 -21.04 -7.03 4.09
C THR A 85 -22.07 -5.98 3.75
N GLN A 86 -22.22 -4.94 4.60
CA GLN A 86 -23.24 -3.88 4.48
C GLN A 86 -22.59 -2.49 4.32
N ASN A 87 -21.27 -2.42 4.33
CA ASN A 87 -20.54 -1.15 4.31
C ASN A 87 -20.96 -0.20 5.45
N LEU A 88 -21.30 -0.77 6.62
CA LEU A 88 -21.77 -0.04 7.78
C LEU A 88 -20.76 1.02 8.23
N ASN A 89 -21.25 2.16 8.71
CA ASN A 89 -20.47 3.20 9.37
C ASN A 89 -21.10 3.56 10.70
N LEU A 90 -20.24 3.75 11.72
CA LEU A 90 -20.64 4.11 13.07
C LEU A 90 -19.93 5.36 13.53
N GLY A 91 -20.64 6.20 14.28
CA GLY A 91 -20.06 7.26 15.10
C GLY A 91 -19.53 6.70 16.43
N PRO A 92 -18.79 7.50 17.22
CA PRO A 92 -18.09 7.03 18.42
C PRO A 92 -19.02 6.50 19.50
N GLU A 93 -20.13 7.17 19.77
CA GLU A 93 -21.10 6.77 20.80
C GLU A 93 -21.78 5.44 20.42
N GLU A 94 -22.09 5.25 19.16
CA GLU A 94 -22.70 4.05 18.65
C GLU A 94 -21.70 2.88 18.62
N ALA A 95 -20.46 3.15 18.22
CA ALA A 95 -19.38 2.17 18.24
C ALA A 95 -19.09 1.68 19.68
N LEU A 96 -19.12 2.57 20.67
CA LEU A 96 -19.01 2.22 22.08
C LEU A 96 -20.21 1.36 22.55
N ARG A 97 -21.43 1.80 22.25
CA ARG A 97 -22.66 1.08 22.63
C ARG A 97 -22.74 -0.31 22.03
N LEU A 98 -22.25 -0.49 20.81
CA LEU A 98 -22.25 -1.76 20.09
C LEU A 98 -20.99 -2.61 20.34
N HIS A 99 -20.14 -2.21 21.29
CA HIS A 99 -18.90 -2.94 21.63
C HIS A 99 -17.94 -3.15 20.44
N VAL A 100 -17.78 -2.10 19.63
CA VAL A 100 -16.78 -2.04 18.57
C VAL A 100 -15.49 -1.38 19.09
N VAL A 101 -15.64 -0.39 19.98
CA VAL A 101 -14.55 0.28 20.68
C VAL A 101 -14.78 0.24 22.18
N GLU A 102 -13.72 0.34 22.95
CA GLU A 102 -13.76 0.31 24.42
C GLU A 102 -13.92 1.71 25.03
N PHE A 103 -13.44 2.77 24.33
CA PHE A 103 -13.44 4.13 24.86
C PHE A 103 -13.83 5.18 23.82
N VAL A 104 -14.46 6.26 24.31
CA VAL A 104 -14.59 7.53 23.59
C VAL A 104 -13.83 8.59 24.39
N ALA A 105 -12.86 9.26 23.75
CA ALA A 105 -12.02 10.26 24.39
C ALA A 105 -11.48 11.28 23.36
N ASP A 106 -11.54 12.57 23.68
CA ASP A 106 -11.14 13.65 22.78
C ASP A 106 -9.65 14.03 22.90
N ASN A 107 -8.99 13.60 23.97
CA ASN A 107 -7.57 13.81 24.16
C ASN A 107 -6.91 12.60 24.85
N LEU A 108 -5.60 12.49 24.67
CA LEU A 108 -4.83 11.36 25.17
C LEU A 108 -4.90 11.22 26.69
N LEU A 109 -4.85 12.32 27.45
CA LEU A 109 -4.92 12.28 28.91
C LEU A 109 -6.26 11.69 29.38
N ASN A 110 -7.36 12.13 28.79
CA ASN A 110 -8.68 11.59 29.09
C ASN A 110 -8.74 10.08 28.78
N LEU A 111 -8.22 9.67 27.62
CA LEU A 111 -8.18 8.25 27.24
C LEU A 111 -7.37 7.41 28.23
N LEU A 112 -6.18 7.87 28.62
CA LEU A 112 -5.33 7.16 29.59
C LEU A 112 -5.96 7.13 30.97
N THR A 113 -6.62 8.21 31.41
CA THR A 113 -7.36 8.24 32.69
C THR A 113 -8.52 7.25 32.71
N GLN A 114 -9.26 7.13 31.60
CA GLN A 114 -10.33 6.12 31.50
C GLN A 114 -9.78 4.70 31.54
N LEU A 115 -8.55 4.47 31.06
CA LEU A 115 -7.90 3.17 31.04
C LEU A 115 -7.34 2.74 32.39
N GLU A 116 -6.98 3.67 33.27
CA GLU A 116 -6.33 3.39 34.57
C GLU A 116 -7.02 2.32 35.47
N PRO A 117 -8.36 2.25 35.59
CA PRO A 117 -9.01 1.25 36.43
C PRO A 117 -8.97 -0.17 35.88
N TYR A 118 -8.48 -0.35 34.64
CA TYR A 118 -8.53 -1.62 33.94
C TYR A 118 -7.19 -2.36 33.92
N ASN A 119 -7.30 -3.67 33.73
CA ASN A 119 -6.23 -4.54 33.29
C ASN A 119 -6.62 -5.16 31.94
N LEU A 120 -5.66 -5.29 31.03
CA LEU A 120 -5.82 -6.08 29.82
C LEU A 120 -5.33 -7.50 30.11
N VAL A 121 -6.21 -8.50 29.98
CA VAL A 121 -5.89 -9.88 30.27
C VAL A 121 -6.12 -10.79 29.07
N LEU A 122 -5.24 -11.77 28.87
CA LEU A 122 -5.43 -12.85 27.92
C LEU A 122 -6.08 -14.01 28.65
N ALA A 123 -7.39 -14.07 28.62
CA ALA A 123 -8.23 -15.07 29.30
C ALA A 123 -8.63 -16.20 28.34
N LYS A 124 -8.91 -17.39 28.89
CA LYS A 124 -9.52 -18.47 28.12
C LYS A 124 -11.02 -18.20 27.97
N SER A 125 -11.50 -18.28 26.74
CA SER A 125 -12.94 -18.29 26.46
C SER A 125 -13.56 -19.61 26.85
N GLU A 126 -14.88 -19.64 27.02
CA GLU A 126 -15.66 -20.85 27.30
C GLU A 126 -15.45 -21.98 26.27
N ILE A 127 -15.10 -21.62 25.04
CA ILE A 127 -14.76 -22.57 23.95
C ILE A 127 -13.27 -22.92 23.89
N GLY A 128 -12.48 -22.55 24.92
CA GLY A 128 -11.05 -22.89 25.02
C GLY A 128 -10.09 -22.03 24.20
N THR A 129 -10.57 -21.05 23.45
CA THR A 129 -9.71 -20.09 22.74
C THR A 129 -9.26 -18.96 23.68
N SER A 130 -8.03 -18.45 23.46
CA SER A 130 -7.54 -17.29 24.21
C SER A 130 -8.10 -16.00 23.61
N VAL A 131 -8.62 -15.14 24.47
CA VAL A 131 -9.27 -13.87 24.08
C VAL A 131 -8.73 -12.73 24.95
N TRP A 132 -8.40 -11.62 24.34
CA TRP A 132 -8.04 -10.41 25.05
C TRP A 132 -9.30 -9.74 25.61
N LYS A 133 -9.27 -9.44 26.90
CA LYS A 133 -10.37 -8.75 27.61
C LYS A 133 -9.83 -7.61 28.43
N LEU A 134 -10.51 -6.48 28.35
CA LEU A 134 -10.32 -5.36 29.28
C LEU A 134 -11.24 -5.59 30.49
N VAL A 135 -10.64 -5.72 31.67
CA VAL A 135 -11.34 -6.08 32.91
C VAL A 135 -11.00 -5.07 33.99
N LEU A 136 -12.01 -4.64 34.75
CA LEU A 136 -11.77 -3.80 35.93
C LEU A 136 -10.84 -4.53 36.90
N ARG A 137 -9.88 -3.82 37.48
CA ARG A 137 -8.87 -4.38 38.40
C ARG A 137 -9.51 -5.16 39.54
N ASP A 138 -10.58 -4.63 40.13
CA ASP A 138 -11.30 -5.26 41.26
C ASP A 138 -12.04 -6.55 40.86
N SER A 139 -12.22 -6.78 39.55
CA SER A 139 -12.89 -7.92 39.00
C SER A 139 -11.96 -9.04 38.51
N LEU A 140 -10.67 -8.95 38.75
CA LEU A 140 -9.68 -9.96 38.33
C LEU A 140 -9.77 -11.26 39.14
N GLY A 141 -10.33 -11.21 40.38
CA GLY A 141 -10.48 -12.36 41.24
C GLY A 141 -11.44 -13.40 40.65
N GLY A 142 -10.92 -14.57 40.26
CA GLY A 142 -11.70 -15.66 39.70
C GLY A 142 -11.60 -15.85 38.18
N LEU A 143 -10.84 -15.00 37.47
CA LEU A 143 -10.54 -15.15 36.05
C LEU A 143 -9.25 -15.96 35.85
N GLU A 144 -9.30 -17.02 35.03
CA GLU A 144 -8.11 -17.72 34.55
C GLU A 144 -7.55 -16.96 33.35
N TYR A 145 -6.32 -16.42 33.47
CA TYR A 145 -5.64 -15.75 32.39
C TYR A 145 -4.15 -16.15 32.32
N THR A 146 -3.59 -16.05 31.15
CA THR A 146 -2.16 -16.39 30.90
C THR A 146 -1.26 -15.17 30.87
N ARG A 147 -1.79 -13.98 30.57
CA ARG A 147 -1.09 -12.71 30.56
C ARG A 147 -1.97 -11.63 31.15
N SER A 148 -1.36 -10.66 31.83
CA SER A 148 -2.03 -9.46 32.35
C SER A 148 -1.12 -8.25 32.23
N TYR A 149 -1.71 -7.12 31.83
CA TYR A 149 -1.09 -5.82 31.79
C TYR A 149 -1.92 -4.88 32.66
N ASP A 150 -1.29 -4.33 33.68
CA ASP A 150 -1.90 -3.34 34.59
C ASP A 150 -1.66 -1.93 34.07
N PHE A 151 -2.72 -1.13 33.98
CA PHE A 151 -2.66 0.25 33.51
C PHE A 151 -2.68 1.29 34.63
N SER A 152 -2.47 0.87 35.90
CA SER A 152 -2.42 1.83 37.02
C SER A 152 -1.33 2.88 36.82
N GLY A 153 -1.72 4.14 36.97
CA GLY A 153 -0.79 5.28 36.83
C GLY A 153 -0.34 5.58 35.39
N ILE A 154 -0.96 4.98 34.38
CA ILE A 154 -0.58 5.17 32.98
C ILE A 154 -0.79 6.63 32.52
N SER A 155 -1.73 7.37 33.11
CA SER A 155 -1.95 8.78 32.78
C SER A 155 -0.77 9.67 33.15
N GLY A 156 0.02 9.28 34.15
CA GLY A 156 1.25 9.96 34.56
C GLY A 156 2.53 9.41 33.92
N ALA A 157 2.43 8.40 33.05
CA ALA A 157 3.60 7.81 32.43
C ALA A 157 4.28 8.76 31.43
N ALA A 158 5.61 8.63 31.31
CA ALA A 158 6.35 9.37 30.29
C ALA A 158 5.91 8.96 28.89
N GLN A 159 5.59 9.96 28.06
CA GLN A 159 5.16 9.74 26.68
C GLN A 159 6.34 9.92 25.73
N TYR A 160 6.50 8.98 24.82
CA TYR A 160 7.51 9.06 23.77
C TYR A 160 6.81 9.03 22.41
N THR A 161 6.94 10.10 21.66
CA THR A 161 6.48 10.13 20.28
C THR A 161 7.51 9.44 19.39
N TYR A 162 7.08 8.39 18.71
CA TYR A 162 7.91 7.76 17.68
C TYR A 162 7.78 8.56 16.38
N GLU A 163 8.89 9.13 15.95
CA GLU A 163 9.00 9.74 14.63
C GLU A 163 9.62 8.73 13.66
N PRO A 164 9.00 8.52 12.49
CA PRO A 164 9.55 7.63 11.49
C PRO A 164 10.96 8.04 11.10
N GLY A 165 11.89 7.11 11.13
CA GLY A 165 13.26 7.35 10.69
C GLY A 165 13.34 7.66 9.19
N ILE A 166 14.49 8.19 8.75
CA ILE A 166 14.73 8.56 7.35
C ILE A 166 14.49 7.40 6.37
N ASN A 167 14.68 6.18 6.81
CA ASN A 167 14.40 4.97 6.03
C ASN A 167 12.91 4.84 5.69
N ILE A 168 12.00 5.07 6.64
CA ILE A 168 10.55 5.02 6.41
C ILE A 168 10.13 6.19 5.52
N TRP A 169 10.64 7.40 5.79
CA TRP A 169 10.38 8.55 4.95
C TRP A 169 10.85 8.32 3.50
N LEU A 170 12.02 7.73 3.30
CA LEU A 170 12.52 7.40 1.97
C LEU A 170 11.65 6.36 1.26
N LEU A 171 11.18 5.33 1.99
CA LEU A 171 10.25 4.34 1.43
C LEU A 171 8.93 4.97 1.04
N GLU A 172 8.35 5.83 1.87
CA GLU A 172 7.13 6.58 1.58
C GLU A 172 7.31 7.48 0.36
N PHE A 173 8.42 8.23 0.30
CA PHE A 173 8.77 9.07 -0.85
C PHE A 173 8.85 8.27 -2.14
N LEU A 174 9.57 7.14 -2.14
CA LEU A 174 9.74 6.28 -3.32
C LEU A 174 8.46 5.50 -3.69
N SER A 175 7.56 5.25 -2.72
CA SER A 175 6.28 4.59 -2.99
C SER A 175 5.28 5.46 -3.73
N ASN A 176 5.57 6.76 -3.91
CA ASN A 176 4.72 7.65 -4.71
C ASN A 176 4.95 7.40 -6.21
N PRO A 177 3.90 7.00 -6.98
CA PRO A 177 4.03 6.68 -8.40
C PRO A 177 4.52 7.86 -9.25
N LEU A 178 4.17 9.10 -8.89
CA LEU A 178 4.65 10.30 -9.60
C LEU A 178 6.14 10.48 -9.41
N ILE A 179 6.64 10.30 -8.19
CA ILE A 179 8.07 10.43 -7.89
C ILE A 179 8.87 9.35 -8.62
N ALA A 180 8.44 8.10 -8.55
CA ALA A 180 9.08 7.00 -9.26
C ALA A 180 9.12 7.26 -10.78
N SER A 181 8.04 7.80 -11.37
CA SER A 181 7.98 8.14 -12.79
C SER A 181 8.90 9.32 -13.16
N VAL A 182 8.95 10.35 -12.33
CA VAL A 182 9.87 11.50 -12.53
C VAL A 182 11.31 11.04 -12.43
N LEU A 183 11.66 10.23 -11.43
CA LEU A 183 13.01 9.68 -11.29
C LEU A 183 13.41 8.84 -12.52
N LEU A 184 12.47 8.05 -13.07
CA LEU A 184 12.71 7.28 -14.29
C LEU A 184 13.03 8.19 -15.48
N ILE A 185 12.18 9.19 -15.74
CA ILE A 185 12.32 10.09 -16.88
C ILE A 185 13.59 10.95 -16.76
N VAL A 186 13.76 11.62 -15.62
CA VAL A 186 14.91 12.49 -15.38
C VAL A 186 16.21 11.66 -15.38
N GLY A 187 16.19 10.49 -14.75
CA GLY A 187 17.32 9.57 -14.71
C GLY A 187 17.75 9.13 -16.12
N LEU A 188 16.77 8.77 -16.97
CA LEU A 188 17.05 8.40 -18.35
C LEU A 188 17.70 9.53 -19.14
N TYR A 189 17.15 10.75 -19.05
CA TYR A 189 17.74 11.91 -19.72
C TYR A 189 19.13 12.26 -19.18
N ALA A 190 19.33 12.16 -17.85
CA ALA A 190 20.62 12.42 -17.23
C ALA A 190 21.70 11.43 -17.72
N VAL A 191 21.36 10.15 -17.83
CA VAL A 191 22.26 9.13 -18.41
C VAL A 191 22.61 9.48 -19.86
N ILE A 192 21.62 9.79 -20.69
CA ILE A 192 21.83 10.14 -22.11
C ILE A 192 22.73 11.38 -22.24
N ILE A 193 22.48 12.42 -21.45
CA ILE A 193 23.26 13.64 -21.45
C ILE A 193 24.68 13.35 -20.95
N GLY A 194 24.83 12.60 -19.85
CA GLY A 194 26.12 12.23 -19.29
C GLY A 194 27.02 11.49 -20.28
N PHE A 195 26.49 10.57 -21.07
CA PHE A 195 27.23 9.90 -22.12
C PHE A 195 27.64 10.83 -23.28
N LYS A 196 26.89 11.92 -23.52
CA LYS A 196 27.25 12.91 -24.55
C LYS A 196 28.25 13.95 -24.05
N THR A 197 28.23 14.26 -22.75
CA THR A 197 29.08 15.27 -22.11
C THR A 197 29.74 14.65 -20.87
N PRO A 198 30.72 13.75 -21.07
CA PRO A 198 31.37 13.07 -19.96
C PRO A 198 32.18 14.07 -19.10
N GLY A 199 32.21 13.78 -17.77
CA GLY A 199 33.01 14.59 -16.82
C GLY A 199 32.15 15.45 -15.87
N TYR A 200 30.85 15.58 -16.09
CA TYR A 200 29.92 16.29 -15.19
C TYR A 200 29.22 15.39 -14.18
N GLY A 201 29.41 14.07 -14.25
CA GLY A 201 28.76 13.10 -13.34
C GLY A 201 27.26 12.89 -13.58
N ALA A 202 26.70 13.44 -14.65
CA ALA A 202 25.29 13.29 -14.98
C ALA A 202 24.91 11.83 -15.24
N GLU A 203 25.82 11.03 -15.80
CA GLU A 203 25.66 9.59 -16.01
C GLU A 203 25.49 8.82 -14.69
N ILE A 204 26.26 9.20 -13.65
CA ILE A 204 26.20 8.56 -12.33
C ILE A 204 24.91 8.97 -11.62
N ALA A 205 24.58 10.26 -11.62
CA ALA A 205 23.34 10.77 -11.04
C ALA A 205 22.12 10.15 -11.72
N GLY A 206 22.14 10.04 -13.05
CA GLY A 206 21.07 9.40 -13.81
C GLY A 206 20.91 7.91 -13.50
N ALA A 207 22.03 7.17 -13.39
CA ALA A 207 22.01 5.76 -13.01
C ALA A 207 21.42 5.56 -11.59
N LEU A 208 21.77 6.41 -10.63
CA LEU A 208 21.20 6.41 -9.29
C LEU A 208 19.68 6.70 -9.31
N MET A 209 19.24 7.70 -10.07
CA MET A 209 17.80 8.00 -10.22
C MET A 209 17.03 6.84 -10.83
N LEU A 210 17.59 6.16 -11.86
CA LEU A 210 16.98 4.96 -12.45
C LEU A 210 16.89 3.83 -11.44
N PHE A 211 17.93 3.61 -10.64
CA PHE A 211 17.89 2.59 -9.58
C PHE A 211 16.81 2.91 -8.54
N LEU A 212 16.72 4.14 -8.06
CA LEU A 212 15.68 4.55 -7.11
C LEU A 212 14.27 4.45 -7.71
N ALA A 213 14.10 4.75 -8.99
CA ALA A 213 12.83 4.56 -9.69
C ALA A 213 12.41 3.08 -9.71
N LEU A 214 13.35 2.16 -9.98
CA LEU A 214 13.10 0.71 -9.97
C LEU A 214 12.71 0.21 -8.57
N VAL A 215 13.38 0.71 -7.51
CA VAL A 215 13.00 0.42 -6.13
C VAL A 215 11.58 0.92 -5.85
N GLY A 216 11.24 2.15 -6.24
CA GLY A 216 9.91 2.72 -6.09
C GLY A 216 8.85 1.89 -6.81
N PHE A 217 9.08 1.50 -8.05
CA PHE A 217 8.17 0.61 -8.79
C PHE A 217 8.01 -0.75 -8.13
N GLY A 218 9.07 -1.32 -7.54
CA GLY A 218 8.99 -2.55 -6.77
C GLY A 218 8.10 -2.42 -5.53
N ILE A 219 8.18 -1.30 -4.80
CA ILE A 219 7.33 -1.00 -3.64
C ILE A 219 5.85 -0.86 -4.06
N ILE A 220 5.59 -0.22 -5.20
CA ILE A 220 4.23 -0.02 -5.75
C ILE A 220 3.62 -1.33 -6.29
N GLY A 221 4.43 -2.39 -6.42
CA GLY A 221 3.98 -3.68 -6.96
C GLY A 221 4.15 -3.83 -8.46
N VAL A 222 4.86 -2.92 -9.12
CA VAL A 222 5.26 -3.09 -10.53
C VAL A 222 6.34 -4.16 -10.62
N ASN A 223 6.24 -5.05 -11.61
CA ASN A 223 7.25 -6.06 -11.84
C ASN A 223 8.58 -5.44 -12.26
N VAL A 224 9.56 -5.49 -11.37
CA VAL A 224 10.89 -4.87 -11.59
C VAL A 224 11.61 -5.46 -12.80
N ALA A 225 11.47 -6.77 -13.05
CA ALA A 225 12.07 -7.40 -14.22
C ALA A 225 11.45 -6.87 -15.53
N ALA A 226 10.15 -6.61 -15.53
CA ALA A 226 9.45 -6.00 -16.67
C ALA A 226 9.88 -4.54 -16.88
N ALA A 227 10.07 -3.77 -15.80
CA ALA A 227 10.57 -2.40 -15.87
C ALA A 227 12.01 -2.35 -16.43
N LEU A 228 12.87 -3.30 -16.03
CA LEU A 228 14.21 -3.45 -16.60
C LEU A 228 14.16 -3.81 -18.08
N LEU A 229 13.28 -4.71 -18.47
CA LEU A 229 13.09 -5.09 -19.87
C LEU A 229 12.64 -3.90 -20.72
N PHE A 230 11.73 -3.08 -20.22
CA PHE A 230 11.27 -1.86 -20.85
C PHE A 230 12.44 -0.85 -21.04
N LEU A 231 13.26 -0.62 -20.01
CA LEU A 231 14.44 0.25 -20.08
C LEU A 231 15.48 -0.26 -21.07
N LEU A 232 15.75 -1.57 -21.06
CA LEU A 232 16.65 -2.19 -22.03
C LEU A 232 16.16 -1.98 -23.47
N GLY A 233 14.85 -2.09 -23.68
CA GLY A 233 14.22 -1.81 -24.97
C GLY A 233 14.48 -0.38 -25.43
N ILE A 234 14.34 0.61 -24.54
CA ILE A 234 14.67 2.03 -24.85
C ILE A 234 16.15 2.17 -25.21
N ILE A 235 17.04 1.58 -24.41
CA ILE A 235 18.49 1.65 -24.65
C ILE A 235 18.86 1.08 -26.03
N LEU A 236 18.33 -0.11 -26.37
CA LEU A 236 18.58 -0.73 -27.66
C LEU A 236 18.07 0.14 -28.83
N THR A 237 16.89 0.75 -28.65
CA THR A 237 16.33 1.66 -29.66
C THR A 237 17.19 2.92 -29.84
N LEU A 238 17.76 3.45 -28.75
CA LEU A 238 18.70 4.57 -28.82
C LEU A 238 20.03 4.19 -29.50
N ILE A 239 20.52 2.98 -29.24
CA ILE A 239 21.73 2.45 -29.91
C ILE A 239 21.49 2.34 -31.41
N GLU A 240 20.31 1.91 -31.86
CA GLU A 240 19.95 1.80 -33.26
C GLU A 240 20.06 3.14 -34.02
N ILE A 241 19.73 4.25 -33.37
CA ILE A 241 19.87 5.58 -33.98
C ILE A 241 21.31 5.85 -34.43
N LYS A 242 22.30 5.29 -33.76
CA LYS A 242 23.73 5.40 -34.14
C LYS A 242 24.17 4.31 -35.10
N THR A 243 23.74 3.07 -34.87
CA THR A 243 24.24 1.89 -35.59
C THR A 243 23.54 1.67 -36.92
N HIS A 244 22.24 1.96 -37.01
CA HIS A 244 21.39 1.81 -38.19
C HIS A 244 21.43 0.38 -38.77
N ILE A 245 21.56 -0.65 -37.89
CA ILE A 245 21.65 -2.07 -38.29
C ILE A 245 20.26 -2.64 -38.51
N GLY A 246 19.23 -2.12 -37.85
CA GLY A 246 17.83 -2.58 -37.88
C GLY A 246 17.50 -3.62 -36.82
N VAL A 247 18.46 -4.43 -36.40
CA VAL A 247 18.26 -5.51 -35.42
C VAL A 247 18.00 -4.95 -34.00
N PHE A 248 18.73 -3.91 -33.61
CA PHE A 248 18.54 -3.28 -32.32
C PHE A 248 17.20 -2.56 -32.20
N ALA A 249 16.67 -1.98 -33.31
CA ALA A 249 15.33 -1.41 -33.33
C ALA A 249 14.25 -2.49 -33.08
N LEU A 250 14.32 -3.59 -33.82
CA LEU A 250 13.36 -4.69 -33.67
C LEU A 250 13.39 -5.29 -32.25
N ALA A 251 14.58 -5.58 -31.73
CA ALA A 251 14.74 -6.09 -30.38
C ALA A 251 14.27 -5.07 -29.31
N GLY A 252 14.62 -3.80 -29.48
CA GLY A 252 14.22 -2.72 -28.59
C GLY A 252 12.70 -2.54 -28.52
N ILE A 253 12.03 -2.49 -29.68
CA ILE A 253 10.56 -2.40 -29.76
C ILE A 253 9.90 -3.61 -29.11
N ALA A 254 10.38 -4.83 -29.40
CA ALA A 254 9.85 -6.04 -28.80
C ALA A 254 9.98 -6.02 -27.26
N MET A 255 11.13 -5.57 -26.72
CA MET A 255 11.37 -5.44 -25.29
C MET A 255 10.48 -4.36 -24.64
N ILE A 256 10.26 -3.21 -25.30
CA ILE A 256 9.36 -2.16 -24.81
C ILE A 256 7.93 -2.70 -24.70
N ILE A 257 7.44 -3.38 -25.72
CA ILE A 257 6.08 -3.96 -25.74
C ILE A 257 5.95 -5.03 -24.67
N LEU A 258 6.90 -5.98 -24.60
CA LEU A 258 6.88 -7.06 -23.65
C LEU A 258 7.03 -6.57 -22.20
N GLY A 259 7.94 -5.62 -21.96
CA GLY A 259 8.12 -4.97 -20.65
C GLY A 259 6.86 -4.24 -20.20
N SER A 260 6.20 -3.50 -21.10
CA SER A 260 4.93 -2.82 -20.78
C SER A 260 3.81 -3.82 -20.46
N PHE A 261 3.77 -4.94 -21.15
CA PHE A 261 2.78 -5.99 -20.92
C PHE A 261 2.98 -6.70 -19.58
N LEU A 262 4.23 -6.98 -19.23
CA LEU A 262 4.61 -7.69 -17.99
C LEU A 262 4.77 -6.76 -16.78
N ALA A 263 4.70 -5.44 -16.96
CA ALA A 263 4.89 -4.47 -15.86
C ALA A 263 3.88 -4.64 -14.74
N PHE A 264 2.67 -5.05 -15.08
CA PHE A 264 1.60 -5.31 -14.12
C PHE A 264 1.30 -6.80 -14.03
N PRO A 265 0.98 -7.31 -12.82
CA PRO A 265 0.64 -8.71 -12.64
C PRO A 265 -0.52 -9.14 -13.56
N LEU A 266 -0.53 -10.42 -13.94
CA LEU A 266 -1.60 -10.99 -14.75
C LEU A 266 -2.91 -11.10 -13.96
N PRO A 267 -4.10 -10.89 -14.57
CA PRO A 267 -5.38 -11.03 -13.87
C PRO A 267 -5.52 -12.41 -13.22
N GLY A 268 -5.91 -12.43 -11.93
CA GLY A 268 -6.12 -13.66 -11.15
C GLY A 268 -5.13 -13.90 -10.01
N TRP A 269 -4.07 -13.12 -9.89
CA TRP A 269 -3.06 -13.21 -8.81
C TRP A 269 -3.14 -12.04 -7.81
N GLU A 270 -4.17 -11.18 -7.91
CA GLU A 270 -4.19 -9.90 -7.23
C GLU A 270 -5.33 -9.75 -6.23
N LEU A 271 -4.96 -9.24 -5.07
CA LEU A 271 -5.87 -8.63 -4.09
C LEU A 271 -6.30 -7.19 -4.50
N LEU A 272 -5.77 -6.66 -5.59
CA LEU A 272 -6.01 -5.30 -6.07
C LEU A 272 -6.73 -5.32 -7.41
N SER A 273 -7.67 -4.41 -7.58
CA SER A 273 -8.63 -4.35 -8.66
C SER A 273 -8.06 -4.42 -10.08
N THR A 274 -8.69 -5.26 -10.85
CA THR A 274 -8.48 -5.48 -12.28
C THR A 274 -8.57 -4.21 -13.14
N ARG A 275 -9.45 -3.26 -12.85
CA ARG A 275 -9.73 -2.11 -13.75
C ARG A 275 -8.68 -1.02 -13.79
N ALA A 276 -8.07 -0.64 -12.67
CA ALA A 276 -6.99 0.37 -12.71
C ALA A 276 -5.71 -0.24 -13.24
N ILE A 277 -5.47 -1.51 -12.97
CA ILE A 277 -4.37 -2.26 -13.57
C ILE A 277 -4.61 -2.42 -15.06
N GLU A 278 -5.84 -2.73 -15.51
CA GLU A 278 -6.19 -2.75 -16.92
C GLU A 278 -6.09 -1.37 -17.57
N SER A 279 -6.52 -0.31 -16.91
CA SER A 279 -6.39 1.05 -17.45
C SER A 279 -4.93 1.52 -17.51
N ALA A 280 -4.13 1.25 -16.48
CA ALA A 280 -2.70 1.53 -16.48
C ALA A 280 -1.96 0.69 -17.53
N ARG A 281 -2.28 -0.60 -17.64
CA ARG A 281 -1.74 -1.51 -18.65
C ARG A 281 -2.11 -1.09 -20.07
N THR A 282 -3.38 -0.79 -20.33
CA THR A 282 -3.83 -0.31 -21.64
C THR A 282 -3.21 1.02 -22.02
N THR A 283 -3.05 1.93 -21.07
CA THR A 283 -2.36 3.21 -21.26
C THR A 283 -0.89 2.99 -21.59
N LEU A 284 -0.17 2.18 -20.80
CA LEU A 284 1.23 1.84 -21.06
C LEU A 284 1.43 1.13 -22.41
N MET A 285 0.58 0.19 -22.72
CA MET A 285 0.62 -0.50 -24.03
C MET A 285 0.34 0.45 -25.18
N SER A 286 -0.62 1.36 -25.05
CA SER A 286 -0.93 2.37 -26.06
C SER A 286 0.25 3.31 -26.28
N VAL A 287 0.87 3.81 -25.20
CA VAL A 287 2.06 4.64 -25.27
C VAL A 287 3.22 3.86 -25.91
N ALA A 288 3.46 2.62 -25.50
CA ALA A 288 4.50 1.77 -26.06
C ALA A 288 4.31 1.51 -27.56
N LEU A 289 3.07 1.27 -28.00
CA LEU A 289 2.74 1.09 -29.41
C LEU A 289 2.97 2.37 -30.23
N VAL A 290 2.51 3.52 -29.71
CA VAL A 290 2.72 4.82 -30.39
C VAL A 290 4.20 5.14 -30.50
N MET A 291 4.97 4.98 -29.40
CA MET A 291 6.42 5.19 -29.40
C MET A 291 7.12 4.23 -30.37
N SER A 292 6.72 2.95 -30.38
CA SER A 292 7.27 1.96 -31.31
C SER A 292 6.98 2.30 -32.77
N ALA A 293 5.78 2.81 -33.07
CA ALA A 293 5.42 3.27 -34.42
C ALA A 293 6.24 4.49 -34.85
N ILE A 294 6.42 5.47 -33.97
CA ILE A 294 7.25 6.66 -34.22
C ILE A 294 8.71 6.24 -34.50
N PHE A 295 9.28 5.39 -33.65
CA PHE A 295 10.64 4.89 -33.83
C PHE A 295 10.78 4.05 -35.10
N GLY A 296 9.81 3.18 -35.39
CA GLY A 296 9.78 2.42 -36.64
C GLY A 296 9.78 3.32 -37.88
N LEU A 297 9.01 4.40 -37.87
CA LEU A 297 9.00 5.41 -38.94
C LEU A 297 10.35 6.13 -39.09
N VAL A 298 10.98 6.51 -37.96
CA VAL A 298 12.29 7.16 -37.97
C VAL A 298 13.35 6.22 -38.55
N VAL A 299 13.39 4.97 -38.11
CA VAL A 299 14.32 3.95 -38.64
C VAL A 299 14.06 3.69 -40.15
N TYR A 300 12.79 3.55 -40.54
CA TYR A 300 12.43 3.39 -41.96
C TYR A 300 12.92 4.56 -42.83
N LYS A 301 12.62 5.80 -42.40
CA LYS A 301 13.09 7.00 -43.13
C LYS A 301 14.60 7.10 -43.19
N ALA A 302 15.30 6.78 -42.11
CA ALA A 302 16.76 6.76 -42.08
C ALA A 302 17.34 5.72 -43.06
N ALA A 303 16.76 4.54 -43.10
CA ALA A 303 17.13 3.47 -44.06
C ALA A 303 16.85 3.88 -45.52
N GLN A 304 15.72 4.53 -45.77
CA GLN A 304 15.39 5.05 -47.11
C GLN A 304 16.36 6.14 -47.57
N ALA A 305 16.71 7.07 -46.72
CA ALA A 305 17.67 8.14 -47.02
C ALA A 305 19.08 7.60 -47.38
N ARG A 306 19.50 6.49 -46.74
CA ARG A 306 20.74 5.80 -47.09
C ARG A 306 20.70 5.16 -48.47
N ARG A 307 19.59 4.51 -48.84
CA ARG A 307 19.44 3.88 -50.16
C ARG A 307 19.47 4.90 -51.29
N MET A 308 19.01 6.12 -51.05
CA MET A 308 19.10 7.21 -52.04
C MET A 308 20.52 7.74 -52.23
N LYS A 309 21.36 7.81 -51.14
CA LYS A 309 22.76 8.25 -51.23
C LYS A 309 23.69 7.25 -51.92
N VAL A 310 23.31 5.97 -52.02
CA VAL A 310 24.12 4.94 -52.71
C VAL A 310 23.80 4.88 -54.20
N ARG A 311 22.77 5.58 -54.70
CA ARG A 311 22.38 5.62 -56.11
C ARG A 311 22.76 6.93 -56.83
N ALA A 312 23.41 7.88 -56.12
CA ALA A 312 24.00 9.09 -56.66
C ALA A 312 25.52 8.98 -56.66
#